data_29a685b66e3b2f8f205c639081390405
#
_entry.id   29a685b66e3b2f8f205c639081390405
#
_cell.length_a   1.000
_cell.length_b   1.000
_cell.length_c   1.000
_cell.angle_alpha   90.00
_cell.angle_beta   90.00
_cell.angle_gamma   90.00
#
_symmetry.space_group_name_H-M   'P 1'
#
loop_
_entity.id
_entity.type
_entity.pdbx_description
1 polymer ?
#
loop_
_entity_poly.entity_id
_entity_poly.type
_entity_poly.pdbx_seq_one_letter_code
_entity_poly.pdbx_strand_id
1 'polypeptide(L)'
;MIKIKNDRLQTIATFDGKTLKNDRLQTIATFDGKTLKNDRLQTIATFDGKTLKNDRLQTIATFDGKTLKNDRLQTIATFDGKTLKNDRLQTIATVDASMSIVIIAYAMKLF
;
A
#
# COMPACT_ATOMS: atom_id res chain seq x y z
N MET A 1 -1.67 -10.43 -12.94
CA MET A 1 -0.75 -9.98 -11.89
C MET A 1 -0.51 -8.48 -12.03
N ILE A 2 -0.67 -7.75 -10.94
CA ILE A 2 -0.54 -6.30 -10.96
C ILE A 2 0.90 -5.93 -10.67
N LYS A 3 1.46 -5.02 -11.48
CA LYS A 3 2.84 -4.58 -11.29
C LYS A 3 2.84 -3.20 -10.65
N ILE A 4 3.65 -3.05 -9.62
CA ILE A 4 3.88 -1.77 -8.96
C ILE A 4 5.24 -1.27 -9.45
N LYS A 5 5.24 -0.07 -10.03
CA LYS A 5 6.45 0.53 -10.59
C LYS A 5 6.79 1.82 -9.85
N ASN A 6 8.08 2.10 -9.76
CA ASN A 6 8.53 3.33 -9.14
C ASN A 6 8.45 4.49 -10.15
N ASP A 7 8.99 5.65 -9.78
CA ASP A 7 8.94 6.85 -10.62
C ASP A 7 9.81 6.72 -11.87
N ARG A 8 10.67 5.70 -11.93
CA ARG A 8 11.48 5.42 -13.12
C ARG A 8 10.89 4.30 -13.95
N LEU A 9 9.67 3.90 -13.65
CA LEU A 9 8.95 2.83 -14.33
C LEU A 9 9.62 1.46 -14.20
N GLN A 10 10.40 1.29 -13.14
CA GLN A 10 10.97 -0.02 -12.81
C GLN A 10 9.98 -0.78 -11.93
N THR A 11 9.77 -2.06 -12.23
CA THR A 11 8.91 -2.89 -11.41
C THR A 11 9.59 -3.17 -10.07
N ILE A 12 8.95 -2.77 -8.98
CA ILE A 12 9.48 -2.99 -7.64
C ILE A 12 8.74 -4.11 -6.91
N ALA A 13 7.51 -4.40 -7.33
CA ALA A 13 6.72 -5.44 -6.68
C ALA A 13 5.60 -5.89 -7.62
N THR A 14 5.05 -7.06 -7.32
CA THR A 14 3.88 -7.59 -8.03
C THR A 14 2.87 -8.06 -7.02
N PHE A 15 1.59 -7.99 -7.38
CA PHE A 15 0.49 -8.38 -6.50
C PHE A 15 -0.49 -9.24 -7.31
N ASP A 16 -0.77 -10.44 -6.84
CA ASP A 16 -1.64 -11.37 -7.55
C ASP A 16 -3.08 -11.38 -7.03
N GLY A 17 -3.43 -10.42 -6.20
CA GLY A 17 -4.75 -10.34 -5.57
C GLY A 17 -4.72 -10.74 -4.12
N LYS A 18 -3.67 -11.40 -3.68
CA LYS A 18 -3.52 -11.84 -2.31
C LYS A 18 -2.09 -11.71 -1.81
N THR A 19 -1.13 -12.06 -2.65
CA THR A 19 0.28 -12.12 -2.27
C THR A 19 1.05 -10.99 -2.94
N LEU A 20 1.79 -10.23 -2.14
CA LEU A 20 2.69 -9.18 -2.61
C LEU A 20 4.10 -9.75 -2.65
N LYS A 21 4.75 -9.66 -3.81
CA LYS A 21 6.10 -10.16 -4.01
C LYS A 21 7.01 -9.03 -4.47
N ASN A 22 8.28 -9.11 -4.11
CA ASN A 22 9.25 -8.12 -4.56
C ASN A 22 9.68 -8.44 -6.01
N ASP A 23 10.66 -7.71 -6.52
CA ASP A 23 11.13 -7.87 -7.88
C ASP A 23 11.89 -9.19 -8.10
N ARG A 24 12.22 -9.89 -7.03
CA ARG A 24 12.84 -11.22 -7.09
C ARG A 24 11.85 -12.33 -6.90
N LEU A 25 10.55 -12.00 -6.90
CA LEU A 25 9.46 -12.94 -6.72
C LEU A 25 9.44 -13.60 -5.34
N GLN A 26 10.03 -12.95 -4.36
CA GLN A 26 9.94 -13.37 -2.96
C GLN A 26 8.71 -12.76 -2.32
N THR A 27 7.97 -13.57 -1.57
CA THR A 27 6.79 -13.09 -0.87
C THR A 27 7.21 -12.14 0.25
N ILE A 28 6.66 -10.92 0.25
CA ILE A 28 6.93 -9.96 1.31
C ILE A 28 5.70 -9.72 2.18
N ALA A 29 4.50 -9.97 1.66
CA ALA A 29 3.29 -9.79 2.44
C ALA A 29 2.10 -10.47 1.77
N THR A 30 1.04 -10.68 2.54
CA THR A 30 -0.24 -11.15 2.01
C THR A 30 -1.33 -10.21 2.53
N PHE A 31 -2.37 -10.04 1.73
CA PHE A 31 -3.49 -9.16 2.08
C PHE A 31 -4.79 -9.82 1.62
N ASP A 32 -5.70 -10.04 2.56
CA ASP A 32 -6.97 -10.72 2.26
C ASP A 32 -8.13 -9.75 2.06
N GLY A 33 -7.84 -8.46 1.90
CA GLY A 33 -8.84 -7.42 1.78
C GLY A 33 -9.05 -6.64 3.07
N LYS A 34 -8.60 -7.18 4.17
CA LYS A 34 -8.74 -6.54 5.48
C LYS A 34 -7.46 -6.61 6.29
N THR A 35 -6.81 -7.77 6.32
CA THR A 35 -5.64 -8.00 7.15
C THR A 35 -4.38 -8.12 6.29
N LEU A 36 -3.39 -7.32 6.60
CA LEU A 36 -2.07 -7.36 5.97
C LEU A 36 -1.13 -8.13 6.87
N LYS A 37 -0.50 -9.17 6.31
CA LYS A 37 0.42 -10.03 7.07
C LYS A 37 1.78 -10.04 6.37
N ASN A 38 2.83 -10.21 7.15
CA ASN A 38 4.17 -10.31 6.58
C ASN A 38 4.41 -11.73 6.05
N ASP A 39 5.64 -12.01 5.61
CA ASP A 39 5.99 -13.31 5.04
C ASP A 39 5.97 -14.44 6.06
N ARG A 40 5.89 -14.11 7.35
CA ARG A 40 5.76 -15.10 8.44
C ARG A 40 4.33 -15.26 8.90
N LEU A 41 3.38 -14.67 8.17
CA LEU A 41 1.96 -14.71 8.50
C LEU A 41 1.61 -14.00 9.82
N GLN A 42 2.46 -13.07 10.24
CA GLN A 42 2.16 -12.22 11.37
C GLN A 42 1.37 -11.00 10.89
N THR A 43 0.33 -10.64 11.63
CA THR A 43 -0.48 -9.47 11.27
C THR A 43 0.35 -8.20 11.46
N ILE A 44 0.47 -7.41 10.38
CA ILE A 44 1.13 -6.11 10.43
C ILE A 44 0.09 -5.02 10.63
N ALA A 45 -1.04 -5.12 9.94
CA ALA A 45 -2.04 -4.06 9.93
C ALA A 45 -3.40 -4.62 9.50
N THR A 46 -4.45 -3.88 9.85
CA THR A 46 -5.80 -4.16 9.38
C THR A 46 -6.37 -2.90 8.75
N PHE A 47 -7.23 -3.07 7.76
CA PHE A 47 -7.82 -1.96 7.01
C PHE A 47 -9.31 -2.23 6.85
N ASP A 48 -10.13 -1.30 7.30
CA ASP A 48 -11.59 -1.46 7.25
C ASP A 48 -12.23 -0.73 6.07
N GLY A 49 -11.41 -0.29 5.11
CA GLY A 49 -11.89 0.49 3.97
C GLY A 49 -11.58 1.97 4.09
N LYS A 50 -11.28 2.42 5.27
CA LYS A 50 -10.99 3.83 5.54
C LYS A 50 -9.84 4.00 6.51
N THR A 51 -9.82 3.22 7.58
CA THR A 51 -8.84 3.36 8.66
C THR A 51 -7.89 2.18 8.64
N LEU A 52 -6.59 2.48 8.62
CA LEU A 52 -5.53 1.49 8.71
C LEU A 52 -5.00 1.48 10.14
N LYS A 53 -5.02 0.30 10.76
CA LYS A 53 -4.58 0.12 12.15
C LYS A 53 -3.45 -0.88 12.21
N ASN A 54 -2.56 -0.69 13.19
CA ASN A 54 -1.48 -1.65 13.40
C ASN A 54 -1.99 -2.87 14.16
N ASP A 55 -1.07 -3.77 14.52
CA ASP A 55 -1.43 -5.00 15.21
C ASP A 55 -1.95 -4.77 16.63
N ARG A 56 -1.80 -3.56 17.15
CA ARG A 56 -2.33 -3.18 18.46
C ARG A 56 -3.63 -2.39 18.34
N LEU A 57 -4.19 -2.35 17.13
CA LEU A 57 -5.43 -1.64 16.83
C LEU A 57 -5.33 -0.13 17.01
N GLN A 58 -4.11 0.40 16.92
CA GLN A 58 -3.90 1.85 16.91
C GLN A 58 -3.99 2.35 15.48
N THR A 59 -4.69 3.47 15.28
CA THR A 59 -4.81 4.07 13.96
C THR A 59 -3.45 4.61 13.52
N ILE A 60 -2.98 4.15 12.35
CA ILE A 60 -1.73 4.65 11.78
C ILE A 60 -1.97 5.50 10.55
N ALA A 61 -3.12 5.32 9.87
CA ALA A 61 -3.43 6.12 8.69
C ALA A 61 -4.91 6.01 8.37
N THR A 62 -5.40 6.97 7.59
CA THR A 62 -6.75 6.95 7.06
C THR A 62 -6.70 7.23 5.57
N PHE A 63 -7.64 6.67 4.83
CA PHE A 63 -7.73 6.83 3.38
C PHE A 63 -9.17 7.12 2.99
N ASP A 64 -9.41 8.24 2.32
CA ASP A 64 -10.76 8.67 1.97
C ASP A 64 -11.14 8.31 0.53
N GLY A 65 -10.38 7.44 -0.12
CA GLY A 65 -10.59 7.08 -1.51
C GLY A 65 -9.60 7.74 -2.45
N LYS A 66 -8.92 8.77 -1.98
CA LYS A 66 -7.97 9.50 -2.79
C LYS A 66 -6.74 9.92 -1.99
N THR A 67 -6.94 10.40 -0.76
CA THR A 67 -5.88 10.96 0.06
C THR A 67 -5.58 10.04 1.23
N LEU A 68 -4.32 9.67 1.38
CA LEU A 68 -3.82 8.91 2.52
C LEU A 68 -3.24 9.88 3.53
N LYS A 69 -3.75 9.82 4.76
CA LYS A 69 -3.32 10.72 5.85
C LYS A 69 -2.79 9.88 7.01
N ASN A 70 -1.85 10.44 7.75
CA ASN A 70 -1.34 9.77 8.94
C ASN A 70 -2.30 9.98 10.12
N ASP A 71 -1.90 9.51 11.30
CA ASP A 71 -2.74 9.59 12.50
C ASP A 71 -2.95 11.02 12.98
N ARG A 72 -2.18 11.98 12.46
CA ARG A 72 -2.33 13.40 12.77
C ARG A 72 -3.09 14.13 11.68
N LEU A 73 -3.68 13.39 10.74
CA LEU A 73 -4.45 13.93 9.63
C LEU A 73 -3.62 14.78 8.67
N GLN A 74 -2.31 14.53 8.64
CA GLN A 74 -1.42 15.12 7.65
C GLN A 74 -1.40 14.25 6.41
N THR A 75 -1.48 14.87 5.23
CA THR A 75 -1.43 14.14 3.97
C THR A 75 -0.06 13.50 3.77
N ILE A 76 -0.05 12.19 3.60
CA ILE A 76 1.17 11.44 3.26
C ILE A 76 1.27 11.27 1.75
N ALA A 77 0.15 10.95 1.11
CA ALA A 77 0.13 10.61 -0.31
C ALA A 77 -1.27 10.75 -0.87
N THR A 78 -1.36 10.84 -2.19
CA THR A 78 -2.64 10.78 -2.90
C THR A 78 -2.56 9.68 -3.94
N PHE A 79 -3.69 9.03 -4.19
CA PHE A 79 -3.77 7.91 -5.11
C PHE A 79 -5.02 8.05 -5.95
N ASP A 80 -4.88 8.08 -7.27
CA ASP A 80 -6.00 8.25 -8.18
C ASP A 80 -6.48 6.94 -8.79
N GLY A 81 -6.04 5.82 -8.23
CA GLY A 81 -6.38 4.50 -8.75
C GLY A 81 -5.25 3.89 -9.57
N LYS A 82 -4.32 4.69 -10.02
CA LYS A 82 -3.22 4.23 -10.87
C LYS A 82 -1.89 4.86 -10.45
N THR A 83 -1.89 6.12 -10.09
CA THR A 83 -0.67 6.87 -9.76
C THR A 83 -0.70 7.28 -8.30
N LEU A 84 0.37 6.95 -7.58
CA LEU A 84 0.57 7.36 -6.20
C LEU A 84 1.53 8.53 -6.17
N LYS A 85 1.12 9.62 -5.53
CA LYS A 85 1.93 10.84 -5.41
C LYS A 85 2.16 11.15 -3.95
N ASN A 86 3.31 11.76 -3.65
CA ASN A 86 3.61 12.16 -2.29
C ASN A 86 2.89 13.47 -1.95
N ASP A 87 3.18 14.03 -0.78
CA ASP A 87 2.54 15.26 -0.33
C ASP A 87 2.94 16.49 -1.15
N ARG A 88 3.97 16.35 -1.99
CA ARG A 88 4.40 17.42 -2.90
C ARG A 88 3.89 17.20 -4.30
N LEU A 89 2.98 16.23 -4.48
CA LEU A 89 2.39 15.88 -5.77
C LEU A 89 3.42 15.33 -6.77
N GLN A 90 4.52 14.79 -6.27
CA GLN A 90 5.48 14.08 -7.10
C GLN A 90 5.06 12.62 -7.21
N THR A 91 5.11 12.06 -8.42
CA THR A 91 4.80 10.65 -8.64
C THR A 91 5.87 9.79 -7.99
N ILE A 92 5.44 8.88 -7.11
CA ILE A 92 6.36 7.94 -6.47
C ILE A 92 6.13 6.51 -6.92
N ALA A 93 4.93 6.21 -7.42
CA ALA A 93 4.65 4.85 -7.90
C ALA A 93 3.47 4.86 -8.86
N THR A 94 3.42 3.85 -9.71
CA THR A 94 2.28 3.60 -10.59
C THR A 94 1.95 2.12 -10.56
N VAL A 95 0.68 1.80 -10.80
CA VAL A 95 0.22 0.42 -10.91
C VAL A 95 -0.52 0.27 -12.22
N ASP A 96 -0.49 -0.93 -12.79
CA ASP A 96 -1.11 -1.18 -14.09
C ASP A 96 -2.54 -1.69 -13.99
N ALA A 97 -3.09 -1.77 -12.78
CA ALA A 97 -4.48 -2.15 -12.54
C ALA A 97 -4.92 -1.66 -11.18
N SER A 98 -6.21 -1.64 -10.93
CA SER A 98 -6.75 -1.23 -9.64
C SER A 98 -6.30 -2.16 -8.53
N MET A 99 -5.89 -1.59 -7.41
CA MET A 99 -5.52 -2.37 -6.23
C MET A 99 -5.69 -1.51 -4.98
N SER A 100 -5.63 -2.17 -3.83
CA SER A 100 -5.81 -1.49 -2.55
C SER A 100 -4.64 -0.56 -2.27
N ILE A 101 -4.96 0.60 -1.71
CA ILE A 101 -3.94 1.55 -1.25
C ILE A 101 -3.00 0.92 -0.21
N VAL A 102 -3.51 -0.02 0.59
CA VAL A 102 -2.72 -0.68 1.62
C VAL A 102 -1.50 -1.36 1.01
N ILE A 103 -1.72 -2.08 -0.10
CA ILE A 103 -0.64 -2.82 -0.76
C ILE A 103 0.41 -1.87 -1.31
N ILE A 104 -0.04 -0.82 -2.00
CA ILE A 104 0.89 0.15 -2.59
C ILE A 104 1.66 0.89 -1.51
N ALA A 105 0.96 1.30 -0.46
CA ALA A 105 1.58 2.02 0.64
C ALA A 105 2.62 1.16 1.34
N TYR A 106 2.31 -0.13 1.52
CA TYR A 106 3.26 -1.04 2.14
C TYR A 106 4.47 -1.27 1.24
N ALA A 107 4.24 -1.46 -0.07
CA ALA A 107 5.33 -1.64 -1.03
C ALA A 107 6.25 -0.43 -1.06
N MET A 108 5.69 0.77 -0.91
CA MET A 108 6.46 2.01 -0.91
C MET A 108 6.94 2.40 0.49
N LYS A 109 6.63 1.57 1.49
CA LYS A 109 7.06 1.77 2.88
C LYS A 109 6.58 3.08 3.48
N LEU A 110 5.31 3.40 3.22
CA LEU A 110 4.72 4.62 3.75
C LEU A 110 4.21 4.45 5.18
N PHE A 111 4.20 3.23 5.69
CA PHE A 111 3.85 2.96 7.08
C PHE A 111 4.57 1.72 7.61
#